data_838ec668966fe8f8cbcb950a9862ebed
#
_entry.id   838ec668966fe8f8cbcb950a9862ebed
#
_cell.length_a   1.000
_cell.length_b   1.000
_cell.length_c   1.000
_cell.angle_alpha   90.00
_cell.angle_beta   90.00
_cell.angle_gamma   90.00
#
_symmetry.space_group_name_H-M   'P 1'
#
loop_
_entity.id
_entity.type
_entity.pdbx_description
1 polymer ?
#
loop_
_entity_poly.entity_id
_entity_poly.type
_entity_poly.pdbx_seq_one_letter_code
_entity_poly.pdbx_strand_id
1 'polypeptide(L)'
;MKRTAAREIAVQLGFCANASEKPVDELLNDFFDKEYYETLAEESELFAEYPEKKQQEYIKRLVGTMDNYRIQIEKYIEKYAQGWKTTRISKTAMAILRCAVCEIKYMDDIPAAAAINEAVEMAKSYDEPETVAFINGVLGGFMRGEFPEEPVEASSAEAETVQ
;
A
#
# COMPACT_ATOMS: atom_id res chain seq x y z
N MET A 1 -0.05 -17.59 5.33
CA MET A 1 0.18 -16.12 5.45
C MET A 1 -1.11 -15.38 5.20
N LYS A 2 -1.40 -14.41 6.06
CA LYS A 2 -2.60 -13.60 5.88
C LYS A 2 -2.41 -12.55 4.80
N ARG A 3 -3.50 -12.12 4.18
CA ARG A 3 -3.46 -11.08 3.16
C ARG A 3 -2.89 -9.77 3.70
N THR A 4 -3.13 -9.48 4.99
CA THR A 4 -2.57 -8.29 5.63
C THR A 4 -1.04 -8.31 5.59
N ALA A 5 -0.44 -9.45 5.92
CA ALA A 5 1.02 -9.58 5.86
C ALA A 5 1.52 -9.49 4.43
N ALA A 6 0.81 -10.14 3.50
CA ALA A 6 1.20 -10.07 2.08
C ALA A 6 1.16 -8.64 1.57
N ARG A 7 0.16 -7.87 2.00
CA ARG A 7 0.04 -6.47 1.58
C ARG A 7 1.20 -5.64 2.14
N GLU A 8 1.58 -5.91 3.37
CA GLU A 8 2.71 -5.18 3.96
C GLU A 8 4.01 -5.51 3.23
N ILE A 9 4.19 -6.76 2.84
CA ILE A 9 5.34 -7.14 2.02
C ILE A 9 5.32 -6.35 0.70
N ALA A 10 4.15 -6.24 0.07
CA ALA A 10 4.03 -5.52 -1.19
C ALA A 10 4.35 -4.04 -1.01
N VAL A 11 3.96 -3.44 0.11
CA VAL A 11 4.31 -2.04 0.40
C VAL A 11 5.82 -1.87 0.46
N GLN A 12 6.50 -2.78 1.16
CA GLN A 12 7.94 -2.70 1.27
C GLN A 12 8.64 -2.93 -0.07
N LEU A 13 8.14 -3.89 -0.85
CA LEU A 13 8.71 -4.14 -2.17
C LEU A 13 8.46 -2.98 -3.11
N GLY A 14 7.30 -2.34 -3.01
CA GLY A 14 7.00 -1.16 -3.81
C GLY A 14 7.95 -0.02 -3.49
N PHE A 15 8.27 0.15 -2.21
CA PHE A 15 9.23 1.15 -1.80
C PHE A 15 10.62 0.84 -2.41
N CYS A 16 11.03 -0.43 -2.33
CA CYS A 16 12.32 -0.84 -2.91
C CYS A 16 12.32 -0.65 -4.42
N ALA A 17 11.25 -1.02 -5.11
CA ALA A 17 11.15 -0.87 -6.55
C ALA A 17 11.25 0.59 -6.97
N ASN A 18 10.64 1.46 -6.17
CA ASN A 18 10.65 2.89 -6.47
C ASN A 18 12.04 3.50 -6.35
N ALA A 19 12.88 2.92 -5.51
CA ALA A 19 14.23 3.41 -5.26
C ALA A 19 15.29 2.69 -6.10
N SER A 20 14.89 1.64 -6.82
CA SER A 20 15.85 0.78 -7.54
C SER A 20 15.78 1.02 -9.03
N GLU A 21 16.88 0.79 -9.72
CA GLU A 21 16.91 0.82 -11.18
C GLU A 21 16.72 -0.57 -11.76
N LYS A 22 16.66 -1.58 -10.91
CA LYS A 22 16.48 -2.95 -11.34
C LYS A 22 15.04 -3.15 -11.84
N PRO A 23 14.85 -3.87 -12.95
CA PRO A 23 13.49 -4.17 -13.40
C PRO A 23 12.69 -4.88 -12.33
N VAL A 24 11.39 -4.56 -12.23
CA VAL A 24 10.54 -5.08 -11.18
C VAL A 24 10.46 -6.61 -11.22
N ASP A 25 10.40 -7.20 -12.41
CA ASP A 25 10.35 -8.66 -12.52
C ASP A 25 11.58 -9.30 -11.88
N GLU A 26 12.73 -8.71 -12.10
CA GLU A 26 13.96 -9.21 -11.54
C GLU A 26 13.98 -9.05 -10.02
N LEU A 27 13.51 -7.91 -9.55
CA LEU A 27 13.44 -7.65 -8.11
C LEU A 27 12.52 -8.67 -7.44
N LEU A 28 11.38 -8.96 -8.06
CA LEU A 28 10.44 -9.93 -7.50
C LEU A 28 11.02 -11.35 -7.52
N ASN A 29 11.68 -11.72 -8.61
CA ASN A 29 12.29 -13.05 -8.70
C ASN A 29 13.36 -13.22 -7.62
N ASP A 30 14.19 -12.20 -7.41
CA ASP A 30 15.21 -12.25 -6.37
C ASP A 30 14.58 -12.35 -4.99
N PHE A 31 13.52 -11.60 -4.76
CA PHE A 31 12.86 -11.60 -3.46
C PHE A 31 12.27 -12.97 -3.13
N PHE A 32 11.66 -13.63 -4.11
CA PHE A 32 11.01 -14.91 -3.88
C PHE A 32 11.95 -16.11 -4.01
N ASP A 33 13.24 -15.86 -4.24
CA ASP A 33 14.22 -16.94 -4.13
C ASP A 33 14.19 -17.45 -2.69
N LYS A 34 13.95 -18.74 -2.54
CA LYS A 34 13.66 -19.29 -1.23
C LYS A 34 14.80 -19.16 -0.25
N GLU A 35 16.01 -19.39 -0.71
CA GLU A 35 17.17 -19.24 0.14
C GLU A 35 17.32 -17.81 0.65
N TYR A 36 17.14 -16.86 -0.27
CA TYR A 36 17.23 -15.46 0.10
C TYR A 36 16.13 -15.10 1.09
N TYR A 37 14.88 -15.51 0.78
CA TYR A 37 13.75 -15.16 1.63
C TYR A 37 13.95 -15.67 3.07
N GLU A 38 14.52 -16.87 3.20
CA GLU A 38 14.73 -17.44 4.52
C GLU A 38 15.67 -16.62 5.37
N THR A 39 16.58 -15.87 4.74
CA THR A 39 17.48 -15.02 5.52
C THR A 39 16.75 -13.82 6.13
N LEU A 40 15.61 -13.45 5.56
CA LEU A 40 14.87 -12.29 6.04
C LEU A 40 14.11 -12.56 7.33
N ALA A 41 13.89 -13.83 7.64
CA ALA A 41 13.14 -14.20 8.85
C ALA A 41 13.81 -13.69 10.12
N GLU A 42 15.13 -13.54 10.08
CA GLU A 42 15.85 -13.01 11.24
C GLU A 42 15.67 -11.53 11.42
N GLU A 43 15.23 -10.84 10.36
CA GLU A 43 15.10 -9.40 10.42
C GLU A 43 13.72 -8.96 10.86
N SER A 44 12.70 -9.75 10.58
CA SER A 44 11.33 -9.34 10.90
C SER A 44 10.39 -10.53 10.88
N GLU A 45 9.45 -10.52 11.83
CA GLU A 45 8.38 -11.51 11.88
C GLU A 45 7.56 -11.55 10.61
N LEU A 46 7.54 -10.45 9.88
CA LEU A 46 6.81 -10.37 8.63
C LEU A 46 7.26 -11.46 7.66
N PHE A 47 8.52 -11.84 7.71
CA PHE A 47 9.08 -12.82 6.80
C PHE A 47 9.23 -14.20 7.43
N ALA A 48 8.54 -14.46 8.54
CA ALA A 48 8.64 -15.75 9.23
C ALA A 48 8.12 -16.90 8.38
N GLU A 49 7.18 -16.61 7.49
CA GLU A 49 6.53 -17.60 6.68
C GLU A 49 6.76 -17.32 5.21
N TYR A 50 7.21 -18.29 4.44
CA TYR A 50 7.33 -18.12 3.00
C TYR A 50 5.92 -18.08 2.41
N PRO A 51 5.57 -17.08 1.61
CA PRO A 51 4.19 -16.94 1.12
C PRO A 51 3.79 -18.11 0.23
N GLU A 52 2.57 -18.61 0.45
CA GLU A 52 2.02 -19.61 -0.44
C GLU A 52 1.69 -18.99 -1.79
N LYS A 53 1.44 -19.83 -2.78
CA LYS A 53 1.30 -19.38 -4.16
C LYS A 53 0.30 -18.26 -4.33
N LYS A 54 -0.84 -18.35 -3.65
CA LYS A 54 -1.89 -17.35 -3.77
C LYS A 54 -1.38 -15.97 -3.33
N GLN A 55 -0.65 -15.92 -2.23
CA GLN A 55 -0.14 -14.66 -1.74
C GLN A 55 1.03 -14.15 -2.57
N GLN A 56 1.85 -15.07 -3.10
CA GLN A 56 2.91 -14.65 -4.01
C GLN A 56 2.32 -13.97 -5.25
N GLU A 57 1.25 -14.55 -5.79
CA GLU A 57 0.60 -13.99 -6.98
C GLU A 57 0.02 -12.61 -6.69
N TYR A 58 -0.58 -12.46 -5.51
CA TYR A 58 -1.11 -11.17 -5.11
C TYR A 58 0.01 -10.12 -4.98
N ILE A 59 1.10 -10.49 -4.32
CA ILE A 59 2.22 -9.56 -4.14
C ILE A 59 2.80 -9.15 -5.49
N LYS A 60 3.03 -10.13 -6.38
CA LYS A 60 3.59 -9.85 -7.69
C LYS A 60 2.66 -8.95 -8.51
N ARG A 61 1.37 -9.23 -8.44
CA ARG A 61 0.38 -8.44 -9.17
C ARG A 61 0.34 -7.01 -8.66
N LEU A 62 0.32 -6.83 -7.34
CA LEU A 62 0.25 -5.50 -6.75
C LEU A 62 1.50 -4.69 -7.05
N VAL A 63 2.68 -5.28 -6.82
CA VAL A 63 3.93 -4.57 -7.06
C VAL A 63 4.09 -4.25 -8.55
N GLY A 64 3.76 -5.22 -9.42
CA GLY A 64 3.85 -5.00 -10.87
C GLY A 64 2.90 -3.93 -11.35
N THR A 65 1.68 -3.90 -10.80
CA THR A 65 0.68 -2.90 -11.19
C THR A 65 1.12 -1.51 -10.71
N MET A 66 1.67 -1.43 -9.49
CA MET A 66 2.20 -0.17 -9.00
C MET A 66 3.30 0.36 -9.92
N ASP A 67 4.15 -0.53 -10.42
CA ASP A 67 5.22 -0.12 -11.31
C ASP A 67 4.67 0.36 -12.65
N ASN A 68 3.71 -0.37 -13.21
CA ASN A 68 3.11 -0.02 -14.49
C ASN A 68 2.42 1.34 -14.46
N TYR A 69 1.79 1.67 -13.36
CA TYR A 69 1.01 2.91 -13.24
C TYR A 69 1.66 3.89 -12.28
N ARG A 70 2.98 3.81 -12.14
CA ARG A 70 3.69 4.62 -11.16
C ARG A 70 3.44 6.12 -11.32
N ILE A 71 3.51 6.60 -12.55
CA ILE A 71 3.34 8.03 -12.81
C ILE A 71 1.92 8.48 -12.46
N GLN A 72 0.94 7.69 -12.88
CA GLN A 72 -0.46 8.01 -12.62
C GLN A 72 -0.76 8.00 -11.13
N ILE A 73 -0.22 7.01 -10.43
CA ILE A 73 -0.44 6.90 -8.98
C ILE A 73 0.15 8.11 -8.26
N GLU A 74 1.37 8.51 -8.63
CA GLU A 74 1.99 9.69 -8.02
C GLU A 74 1.15 10.94 -8.26
N LYS A 75 0.57 11.07 -9.45
CA LYS A 75 -0.27 12.23 -9.76
C LYS A 75 -1.53 12.26 -8.91
N TYR A 76 -2.14 11.10 -8.69
CA TYR A 76 -3.30 11.04 -7.80
C TYR A 76 -2.94 11.46 -6.38
N ILE A 77 -1.82 10.95 -5.87
CA ILE A 77 -1.42 11.30 -4.52
C ILE A 77 -1.12 12.78 -4.42
N GLU A 78 -0.40 13.34 -5.39
CA GLU A 78 -0.12 14.77 -5.43
C GLU A 78 -1.40 15.59 -5.41
N LYS A 79 -2.37 15.18 -6.22
CA LYS A 79 -3.63 15.93 -6.35
C LYS A 79 -4.36 16.00 -5.02
N TYR A 80 -4.38 14.91 -4.27
CA TYR A 80 -5.16 14.86 -3.04
C TYR A 80 -4.33 15.12 -1.78
N ALA A 81 -3.03 15.34 -1.94
CA ALA A 81 -2.17 15.72 -0.83
C ALA A 81 -2.03 17.24 -0.70
N GLN A 82 -2.76 18.00 -1.51
CA GLN A 82 -2.71 19.45 -1.46
C GLN A 82 -3.07 19.94 -0.06
N GLY A 83 -2.30 20.90 0.42
CA GLY A 83 -2.53 21.40 1.77
C GLY A 83 -1.75 20.68 2.85
N TRP A 84 -1.14 19.53 2.53
CA TRP A 84 -0.33 18.82 3.50
C TRP A 84 1.13 19.21 3.29
N LYS A 85 1.87 19.29 4.39
CA LYS A 85 3.29 19.66 4.32
C LYS A 85 4.10 18.42 3.94
N THR A 86 4.49 18.35 2.68
CA THR A 86 5.17 17.17 2.17
C THR A 86 6.52 16.91 2.85
N THR A 87 7.14 17.94 3.40
CA THR A 87 8.43 17.75 4.08
C THR A 87 8.31 16.90 5.32
N ARG A 88 7.08 16.73 5.83
CA ARG A 88 6.86 15.94 7.04
C ARG A 88 6.28 14.58 6.73
N ILE A 89 6.05 14.28 5.44
CA ILE A 89 5.44 13.02 5.08
C ILE A 89 6.55 12.00 4.90
N SER A 90 6.47 10.92 5.64
CA SER A 90 7.50 9.89 5.61
C SER A 90 7.43 9.09 4.31
N LYS A 91 8.55 8.50 3.94
CA LYS A 91 8.59 7.61 2.78
C LYS A 91 7.70 6.40 2.99
N THR A 92 7.54 5.98 4.24
CA THR A 92 6.65 4.88 4.57
C THR A 92 5.20 5.23 4.26
N ALA A 93 4.78 6.45 4.65
CA ALA A 93 3.42 6.90 4.36
C ALA A 93 3.16 6.93 2.86
N MET A 94 4.14 7.41 2.10
CA MET A 94 4.00 7.43 0.64
C MET A 94 3.90 6.02 0.06
N ALA A 95 4.68 5.09 0.59
CA ALA A 95 4.64 3.71 0.12
C ALA A 95 3.27 3.07 0.40
N ILE A 96 2.70 3.34 1.58
CA ILE A 96 1.37 2.85 1.94
C ILE A 96 0.33 3.45 0.99
N LEU A 97 0.42 4.75 0.72
CA LEU A 97 -0.53 5.41 -0.18
C LEU A 97 -0.46 4.87 -1.60
N ARG A 98 0.74 4.64 -2.11
CA ARG A 98 0.88 4.08 -3.46
C ARG A 98 0.17 2.74 -3.57
N CYS A 99 0.32 1.92 -2.55
CA CYS A 99 -0.31 0.61 -2.51
C CYS A 99 -1.84 0.75 -2.49
N ALA A 100 -2.37 1.59 -1.61
CA ALA A 100 -3.81 1.75 -1.49
C ALA A 100 -4.44 2.33 -2.75
N VAL A 101 -3.84 3.37 -3.32
CA VAL A 101 -4.35 3.97 -4.54
C VAL A 101 -4.32 2.95 -5.68
N CYS A 102 -3.25 2.17 -5.75
CA CYS A 102 -3.13 1.13 -6.77
C CYS A 102 -4.26 0.11 -6.66
N GLU A 103 -4.51 -0.39 -5.45
CA GLU A 103 -5.56 -1.38 -5.26
C GLU A 103 -6.93 -0.81 -5.61
N ILE A 104 -7.21 0.42 -5.17
CA ILE A 104 -8.51 1.01 -5.41
C ILE A 104 -8.75 1.28 -6.89
N LYS A 105 -7.74 1.82 -7.56
CA LYS A 105 -7.93 2.28 -8.93
C LYS A 105 -7.75 1.17 -9.97
N TYR A 106 -6.81 0.26 -9.73
CA TYR A 106 -6.39 -0.68 -10.78
C TYR A 106 -6.62 -2.15 -10.45
N MET A 107 -7.17 -2.47 -9.29
CA MET A 107 -7.42 -3.86 -8.91
C MET A 107 -8.88 -4.02 -8.49
N ASP A 108 -9.74 -4.24 -9.49
CA ASP A 108 -11.19 -4.22 -9.30
C ASP A 108 -11.70 -5.26 -8.32
N ASP A 109 -10.96 -6.33 -8.13
CA ASP A 109 -11.37 -7.39 -7.20
C ASP A 109 -11.06 -7.08 -5.74
N ILE A 110 -10.39 -5.95 -5.48
CA ILE A 110 -10.09 -5.52 -4.11
C ILE A 110 -11.10 -4.43 -3.74
N PRO A 111 -11.94 -4.65 -2.72
CA PRO A 111 -12.89 -3.59 -2.33
C PRO A 111 -12.15 -2.36 -1.82
N ALA A 112 -12.61 -1.18 -2.22
CA ALA A 112 -11.97 0.07 -1.82
C ALA A 112 -11.94 0.20 -0.31
N ALA A 113 -13.03 -0.17 0.37
CA ALA A 113 -13.10 -0.08 1.83
C ALA A 113 -12.00 -0.93 2.49
N ALA A 114 -11.74 -2.10 1.93
CA ALA A 114 -10.69 -2.97 2.46
C ALA A 114 -9.31 -2.34 2.29
N ALA A 115 -9.05 -1.78 1.10
CA ALA A 115 -7.76 -1.15 0.83
C ALA A 115 -7.51 0.03 1.76
N ILE A 116 -8.53 0.86 1.97
CA ILE A 116 -8.41 2.02 2.85
C ILE A 116 -8.18 1.59 4.29
N ASN A 117 -8.98 0.64 4.75
CA ASN A 117 -8.89 0.17 6.12
C ASN A 117 -7.51 -0.44 6.41
N GLU A 118 -7.00 -1.23 5.48
CA GLU A 118 -5.68 -1.85 5.64
C GLU A 118 -4.57 -0.79 5.65
N ALA A 119 -4.70 0.23 4.81
CA ALA A 119 -3.71 1.31 4.77
C ALA A 119 -3.68 2.04 6.11
N VAL A 120 -4.85 2.34 6.68
CA VAL A 120 -4.93 3.04 7.95
C VAL A 120 -4.36 2.18 9.08
N GLU A 121 -4.71 0.89 9.10
CA GLU A 121 -4.19 0.00 10.14
C GLU A 121 -2.68 -0.14 10.04
N MET A 122 -2.15 -0.21 8.82
CA MET A 122 -0.71 -0.28 8.64
C MET A 122 -0.04 1.00 9.13
N ALA A 123 -0.64 2.15 8.84
CA ALA A 123 -0.11 3.43 9.29
C ALA A 123 -0.07 3.52 10.81
N LYS A 124 -1.12 2.97 11.46
CA LYS A 124 -1.16 2.97 12.93
C LYS A 124 0.00 2.19 13.53
N SER A 125 0.46 1.14 12.85
CA SER A 125 1.51 0.30 13.38
C SER A 125 2.86 1.04 13.42
N TYR A 126 2.99 2.16 12.73
CA TYR A 126 4.20 2.97 12.78
C TYR A 126 4.11 4.09 13.83
N ASP A 127 3.00 4.12 14.56
CA ASP A 127 2.84 4.97 15.74
C ASP A 127 3.08 6.47 15.50
N GLU A 128 2.58 6.94 14.36
CA GLU A 128 2.66 8.36 14.02
C GLU A 128 1.26 8.86 13.69
N PRO A 129 0.58 9.50 14.65
CA PRO A 129 -0.79 9.98 14.41
C PRO A 129 -0.94 10.90 13.20
N GLU A 130 0.09 11.70 12.92
CA GLU A 130 0.05 12.60 11.76
C GLU A 130 0.02 11.81 10.45
N THR A 131 0.73 10.67 10.43
CA THR A 131 0.74 9.81 9.25
C THR A 131 -0.64 9.22 9.02
N VAL A 132 -1.30 8.78 10.10
CA VAL A 132 -2.65 8.22 9.99
C VAL A 132 -3.61 9.27 9.44
N ALA A 133 -3.57 10.49 9.98
CA ALA A 133 -4.44 11.57 9.52
C ALA A 133 -4.18 11.91 8.06
N PHE A 134 -2.90 11.94 7.67
CA PHE A 134 -2.54 12.24 6.29
C PHE A 134 -3.08 11.20 5.34
N ILE A 135 -2.88 9.91 5.66
CA ILE A 135 -3.35 8.82 4.81
C ILE A 135 -4.87 8.85 4.69
N ASN A 136 -5.58 9.03 5.81
CA ASN A 136 -7.02 9.15 5.79
C ASN A 136 -7.49 10.31 4.92
N GLY A 137 -6.82 11.47 5.06
CA GLY A 137 -7.20 12.66 4.30
C GLY A 137 -7.02 12.47 2.81
N VAL A 138 -5.87 11.92 2.41
CA VAL A 138 -5.58 11.72 0.99
C VAL A 138 -6.54 10.70 0.40
N LEU A 139 -6.73 9.57 1.06
CA LEU A 139 -7.59 8.52 0.52
C LEU A 139 -9.06 8.94 0.51
N GLY A 140 -9.51 9.68 1.53
CA GLY A 140 -10.86 10.23 1.52
C GLY A 140 -11.08 11.18 0.37
N GLY A 141 -10.12 12.08 0.13
CA GLY A 141 -10.19 13.00 -1.01
C GLY A 141 -10.17 12.26 -2.33
N PHE A 142 -9.32 11.25 -2.44
CA PHE A 142 -9.22 10.42 -3.63
C PHE A 142 -10.56 9.76 -3.95
N MET A 143 -11.21 9.18 -2.93
CA MET A 143 -12.51 8.55 -3.15
C MET A 143 -13.56 9.56 -3.59
N ARG A 144 -13.65 10.71 -2.90
CA ARG A 144 -14.64 11.71 -3.25
C ARG A 144 -14.41 12.29 -4.63
N GLY A 145 -13.16 12.46 -5.02
CA GLY A 145 -12.84 13.10 -6.29
C GLY A 145 -12.88 12.16 -7.49
N GLU A 146 -12.44 10.92 -7.30
CA GLU A 146 -12.33 9.99 -8.43
C GLU A 146 -13.47 8.97 -8.48
N PHE A 147 -14.15 8.74 -7.37
CA PHE A 147 -15.24 7.77 -7.30
C PHE A 147 -16.44 8.38 -6.58
N PRO A 148 -17.00 9.48 -7.10
CA PRO A 148 -18.09 10.17 -6.38
C PRO A 148 -19.34 9.34 -6.20
N GLU A 149 -19.50 8.28 -6.97
CA GLU A 149 -20.65 7.40 -6.85
C GLU A 149 -20.49 6.36 -5.74
N GLU A 150 -19.28 6.22 -5.21
CA GLU A 150 -19.05 5.22 -4.18
C GLU A 150 -19.39 5.75 -2.80
N PRO A 151 -19.96 4.91 -1.91
CA PRO A 151 -20.29 5.39 -0.56
C PRO A 151 -19.01 5.66 0.24
N VAL A 152 -18.88 6.92 0.65
CA VAL A 152 -17.70 7.30 1.40
C VAL A 152 -17.72 6.69 2.81
N GLU A 153 -18.91 6.39 3.32
CA GLU A 153 -19.00 5.77 4.62
C GLU A 153 -18.31 4.45 4.67
N ALA A 154 -18.20 3.81 3.54
CA ALA A 154 -17.48 2.55 3.53
C ALA A 154 -16.07 2.77 4.03
N SER A 155 -15.52 3.94 3.72
CA SER A 155 -14.18 4.23 4.18
C SER A 155 -14.18 4.82 5.55
N SER A 156 -15.30 5.35 5.97
CA SER A 156 -15.31 5.95 7.27
C SER A 156 -15.96 5.05 8.27
N ALA A 157 -16.12 3.84 7.93
CA ALA A 157 -16.53 2.90 8.91
C ALA A 157 -15.63 3.02 10.05
N GLU A 158 -14.51 3.52 9.74
CA GLU A 158 -13.65 3.77 10.75
C GLU A 158 -14.03 4.92 11.46
N ALA A 159 -14.63 5.78 10.82
CA ALA A 159 -14.93 6.96 11.50
C ALA A 159 -15.95 6.69 12.49
N GLU A 160 -16.64 5.82 12.19
CA GLU A 160 -17.55 5.63 13.08
C GLU A 160 -16.97 5.15 14.10
N THR A 161 -16.11 4.98 13.80
CA THR A 161 -15.58 4.84 14.73
C THR A 161 -15.75 5.91 15.25
N VAL A 162 -16.00 6.34 14.66
CA VAL A 162 -16.23 7.19 14.97
C VAL A 162 -17.24 7.37 15.10
N GLN A 163 -17.66 7.04 14.73
CA GLN A 163 -18.60 7.32 14.73
C GLN A 163 -19.04 7.38 15.41
#